data_04f99c3739dd5629b7da4154024703fb
#
_entry.id   04f99c3739dd5629b7da4154024703fb
#
_cell.length_a   1.000
_cell.length_b   1.000
_cell.length_c   1.000
_cell.angle_alpha   90.00
_cell.angle_beta   90.00
_cell.angle_gamma   90.00
#
_symmetry.space_group_name_H-M   'P 1'
#
loop_
_entity.id
_entity.type
_entity.pdbx_description
1 polymer ?
#
loop_
_entity_poly.entity_id
_entity_poly.type
_entity_poly.pdbx_seq_one_letter_code
_entity_poly.pdbx_strand_id
1 'polypeptide(L)'
;MHKAGYVNIIGNPNAGKSTLMNHLVGERLSIITSKAQTTRHRILGIVNGEDFQIVYSDTPGIIVPKYKLQEGMMQFVGTAIADADILLLVIDMTDDKPIEENAYRRIRNSKVPVLLLLNKMDAVTGEQLAKVADKWQQEFPEAVMIPLSALQNRNTDIVIKKIIELLPEHPPYFPKDELTDKPERFFVSEIIREKILFQFDKEIPYSVEVVTEEFKESDTIIKIRSVIYVMRESQKGILLGEQGRAIKKLGTSSRIDMEKFFQKKVFLELFIKVDKDWRDSERQLKRYGYLG
;
A
#
# COMPACT_ATOMS: atom_id res chain seq x y z
N MET A 1 13.84 -28.28 -4.06
CA MET A 1 13.39 -27.55 -5.26
C MET A 1 13.02 -26.14 -4.85
N HIS A 2 13.32 -25.12 -5.69
CA HIS A 2 13.01 -23.73 -5.37
C HIS A 2 11.50 -23.47 -5.48
N LYS A 3 10.95 -22.67 -4.55
CA LYS A 3 9.55 -22.26 -4.54
C LYS A 3 9.45 -20.76 -4.78
N ALA A 4 8.52 -20.32 -5.61
CA ALA A 4 8.24 -18.88 -5.76
C ALA A 4 6.78 -18.65 -6.08
N GLY A 5 6.22 -17.52 -5.63
CA GLY A 5 4.83 -17.18 -5.90
C GLY A 5 4.46 -15.75 -5.53
N TYR A 6 3.39 -15.28 -6.14
CA TYR A 6 2.74 -14.01 -5.83
C TYR A 6 1.79 -14.17 -4.65
N VAL A 7 2.07 -13.44 -3.58
CA VAL A 7 1.31 -13.47 -2.33
C VAL A 7 0.63 -12.12 -2.14
N ASN A 8 -0.62 -12.01 -2.54
CA ASN A 8 -1.30 -10.73 -2.67
C ASN A 8 -2.15 -10.41 -1.43
N ILE A 9 -1.89 -9.24 -0.85
CA ILE A 9 -2.51 -8.77 0.39
C ILE A 9 -3.73 -7.91 0.03
N ILE A 10 -4.91 -8.36 0.40
CA ILE A 10 -6.20 -7.75 0.09
C ILE A 10 -7.03 -7.55 1.36
N GLY A 11 -8.02 -6.68 1.30
CA GLY A 11 -8.93 -6.40 2.42
C GLY A 11 -9.44 -4.96 2.42
N ASN A 12 -10.32 -4.65 3.35
CA ASN A 12 -10.91 -3.32 3.49
C ASN A 12 -9.86 -2.21 3.77
N PRO A 13 -10.18 -0.93 3.54
CA PRO A 13 -9.33 0.17 3.98
C PRO A 13 -9.05 0.09 5.48
N ASN A 14 -7.84 0.44 5.89
CA ASN A 14 -7.38 0.46 7.29
C ASN A 14 -7.37 -0.92 8.01
N ALA A 15 -7.53 -2.02 7.29
CA ALA A 15 -7.39 -3.37 7.86
C ALA A 15 -5.96 -3.72 8.31
N GLY A 16 -4.96 -2.89 7.97
CA GLY A 16 -3.56 -3.08 8.36
C GLY A 16 -2.69 -3.75 7.30
N LYS A 17 -3.13 -3.80 6.03
CA LYS A 17 -2.41 -4.41 4.90
C LYS A 17 -0.99 -3.88 4.74
N SER A 18 -0.83 -2.56 4.61
CA SER A 18 0.48 -1.90 4.41
C SER A 18 1.40 -2.07 5.63
N THR A 19 0.84 -2.09 6.84
CA THR A 19 1.61 -2.40 8.06
C THR A 19 2.13 -3.83 8.01
N LEU A 20 1.26 -4.77 7.68
CA LEU A 20 1.63 -6.18 7.52
C LEU A 20 2.69 -6.35 6.43
N MET A 21 2.48 -5.74 5.24
CA MET A 21 3.42 -5.79 4.13
C MET A 21 4.83 -5.37 4.55
N ASN A 22 4.97 -4.21 5.22
CA ASN A 22 6.26 -3.70 5.66
C ASN A 22 6.93 -4.66 6.66
N HIS A 23 6.18 -5.31 7.55
CA HIS A 23 6.74 -6.32 8.46
C HIS A 23 7.15 -7.60 7.74
N LEU A 24 6.36 -8.08 6.78
CA LEU A 24 6.67 -9.30 6.02
C LEU A 24 7.90 -9.13 5.13
N VAL A 25 8.08 -7.93 4.56
CA VAL A 25 9.24 -7.60 3.72
C VAL A 25 10.47 -7.25 4.57
N GLY A 26 10.26 -6.69 5.76
CA GLY A 26 11.33 -6.18 6.64
C GLY A 26 11.79 -4.77 6.29
N GLU A 27 11.16 -4.12 5.31
CA GLU A 27 11.48 -2.79 4.81
C GLU A 27 10.22 -1.92 4.66
N ARG A 28 10.38 -0.61 4.75
CA ARG A 28 9.26 0.34 4.63
C ARG A 28 8.98 0.69 3.17
N LEU A 29 8.22 -0.14 2.49
CA LEU A 29 7.82 0.07 1.09
C LEU A 29 6.48 0.81 0.96
N SER A 30 5.56 0.59 1.89
CA SER A 30 4.21 1.17 1.84
C SER A 30 4.00 2.22 2.91
N ILE A 31 3.22 3.26 2.59
CA ILE A 31 2.78 4.29 3.54
C ILE A 31 1.86 3.67 4.59
N ILE A 32 2.01 4.10 5.83
CA ILE A 32 1.13 3.70 6.94
C ILE A 32 0.46 4.93 7.53
N THR A 33 -0.86 5.05 7.37
CA THR A 33 -1.67 6.08 8.04
C THR A 33 -3.06 5.51 8.38
N SER A 34 -3.77 6.18 9.29
CA SER A 34 -5.17 5.87 9.59
C SER A 34 -6.16 6.44 8.55
N LYS A 35 -5.68 7.24 7.59
CA LYS A 35 -6.54 7.86 6.57
C LYS A 35 -6.86 6.86 5.45
N ALA A 36 -8.07 6.95 4.90
CA ALA A 36 -8.46 6.16 3.74
C ALA A 36 -7.61 6.52 2.51
N GLN A 37 -7.54 5.63 1.52
CA GLN A 37 -6.78 5.80 0.27
C GLN A 37 -5.28 6.09 0.52
N THR A 38 -4.71 5.54 1.58
CA THR A 38 -3.28 5.62 1.87
C THR A 38 -2.49 4.92 0.77
N THR A 39 -2.79 3.67 0.47
CA THR A 39 -2.25 2.94 -0.69
C THR A 39 -3.13 3.20 -1.90
N ARG A 40 -2.56 3.74 -2.97
CA ARG A 40 -3.26 4.01 -4.24
C ARG A 40 -2.77 3.13 -5.38
N HIS A 41 -1.51 2.74 -5.36
CA HIS A 41 -0.89 1.85 -6.33
C HIS A 41 -0.72 0.46 -5.75
N ARG A 42 -0.60 -0.52 -6.60
CA ARG A 42 -0.09 -1.83 -6.24
C ARG A 42 1.43 -1.72 -6.09
N ILE A 43 1.97 -2.19 -4.96
CA ILE A 43 3.39 -2.15 -4.64
C ILE A 43 3.86 -3.57 -4.40
N LEU A 44 4.89 -4.02 -5.14
CA LEU A 44 5.50 -5.32 -4.90
C LEU A 44 6.65 -5.19 -3.90
N GLY A 45 6.77 -6.18 -3.02
CA GLY A 45 7.91 -6.37 -2.13
C GLY A 45 8.42 -7.80 -2.25
N ILE A 46 9.70 -7.93 -2.55
CA ILE A 46 10.33 -9.20 -2.88
C ILE A 46 11.16 -9.67 -1.71
N VAL A 47 10.87 -10.87 -1.22
CA VAL A 47 11.61 -11.51 -0.13
C VAL A 47 12.25 -12.80 -0.65
N ASN A 48 13.56 -12.89 -0.50
CA ASN A 48 14.36 -14.01 -0.95
C ASN A 48 14.85 -14.85 0.23
N GLY A 49 14.64 -16.15 0.17
CA GLY A 49 15.32 -17.13 1.00
C GLY A 49 16.32 -17.96 0.19
N GLU A 50 16.91 -18.96 0.84
CA GLU A 50 17.81 -19.91 0.17
C GLU A 50 17.08 -20.64 -0.95
N ASP A 51 15.93 -21.23 -0.64
CA ASP A 51 15.13 -22.07 -1.52
C ASP A 51 13.77 -21.49 -1.90
N PHE A 52 13.53 -20.21 -1.64
CA PHE A 52 12.26 -19.57 -1.99
C PHE A 52 12.40 -18.10 -2.38
N GLN A 53 11.38 -17.63 -3.11
CA GLN A 53 11.12 -16.20 -3.34
C GLN A 53 9.63 -15.92 -3.13
N ILE A 54 9.32 -14.97 -2.27
CA ILE A 54 7.94 -14.50 -2.06
C ILE A 54 7.81 -13.11 -2.70
N VAL A 55 6.87 -12.95 -3.62
CA VAL A 55 6.53 -11.65 -4.21
C VAL A 55 5.25 -11.17 -3.53
N TYR A 56 5.40 -10.41 -2.45
CA TYR A 56 4.27 -9.76 -1.79
C TYR A 56 3.71 -8.62 -2.63
N SER A 57 2.41 -8.39 -2.52
CA SER A 57 1.75 -7.28 -3.20
C SER A 57 0.82 -6.55 -2.22
N ASP A 58 1.17 -5.33 -1.83
CA ASP A 58 0.26 -4.43 -1.13
C ASP A 58 -0.71 -3.79 -2.13
N THR A 59 -1.98 -3.77 -1.80
CA THR A 59 -3.04 -3.27 -2.67
C THR A 59 -3.84 -2.15 -2.00
N PRO A 60 -4.46 -1.26 -2.80
CA PRO A 60 -5.49 -0.38 -2.28
C PRO A 60 -6.54 -1.13 -1.49
N GLY A 61 -7.15 -0.46 -0.50
CA GLY A 61 -8.31 -1.04 0.20
C GLY A 61 -9.49 -1.23 -0.74
N ILE A 62 -10.21 -2.32 -0.54
CA ILE A 62 -11.43 -2.62 -1.32
C ILE A 62 -12.51 -1.59 -0.98
N ILE A 63 -12.99 -0.87 -1.98
CA ILE A 63 -14.01 0.19 -1.85
C ILE A 63 -15.02 0.10 -3.01
N VAL A 64 -16.18 0.71 -2.82
CA VAL A 64 -17.07 1.03 -3.94
C VAL A 64 -16.56 2.32 -4.59
N PRO A 65 -16.11 2.30 -5.87
CA PRO A 65 -15.54 3.48 -6.50
C PRO A 65 -16.58 4.55 -6.77
N LYS A 66 -16.22 5.81 -6.55
CA LYS A 66 -17.09 7.00 -6.75
C LYS A 66 -16.60 7.91 -7.86
N TYR A 67 -15.36 7.73 -8.31
CA TYR A 67 -14.71 8.51 -9.37
C TYR A 67 -13.57 7.70 -10.00
N LYS A 68 -13.09 8.11 -11.18
CA LYS A 68 -12.18 7.32 -12.03
C LYS A 68 -10.88 6.89 -11.35
N LEU A 69 -10.25 7.71 -10.53
CA LEU A 69 -9.08 7.29 -9.76
C LEU A 69 -9.38 6.05 -8.90
N GLN A 70 -10.54 6.02 -8.23
CA GLN A 70 -10.91 4.86 -7.41
C GLN A 70 -11.21 3.62 -8.26
N GLU A 71 -11.73 3.80 -9.49
CA GLU A 71 -11.88 2.70 -10.45
C GLU A 71 -10.51 2.11 -10.81
N GLY A 72 -9.51 2.96 -11.09
CA GLY A 72 -8.13 2.54 -11.32
C GLY A 72 -7.54 1.79 -10.11
N MET A 73 -7.78 2.29 -8.89
CA MET A 73 -7.38 1.58 -7.67
C MET A 73 -8.03 0.19 -7.58
N MET A 74 -9.31 0.05 -7.93
CA MET A 74 -10.00 -1.26 -7.92
C MET A 74 -9.53 -2.18 -9.05
N GLN A 75 -9.02 -1.65 -10.16
CA GLN A 75 -8.34 -2.47 -11.17
C GLN A 75 -7.08 -3.14 -10.60
N PHE A 76 -6.26 -2.43 -9.80
CA PHE A 76 -5.12 -3.03 -9.11
C PHE A 76 -5.53 -4.16 -8.16
N VAL A 77 -6.61 -3.96 -7.38
CA VAL A 77 -7.16 -5.03 -6.53
C VAL A 77 -7.61 -6.21 -7.37
N GLY A 78 -8.31 -5.93 -8.46
CA GLY A 78 -8.80 -6.96 -9.38
C GLY A 78 -7.68 -7.79 -10.01
N THR A 79 -6.61 -7.15 -10.44
CA THR A 79 -5.42 -7.81 -10.99
C THR A 79 -4.73 -8.65 -9.91
N ALA A 80 -4.58 -8.10 -8.69
CA ALA A 80 -3.97 -8.81 -7.58
C ALA A 80 -4.75 -10.07 -7.16
N ILE A 81 -6.09 -10.06 -7.27
CA ILE A 81 -6.89 -11.28 -7.03
C ILE A 81 -6.67 -12.31 -8.15
N ALA A 82 -6.47 -11.84 -9.39
CA ALA A 82 -6.40 -12.71 -10.56
C ALA A 82 -5.04 -13.40 -10.73
N ASP A 83 -3.95 -12.74 -10.36
CA ASP A 83 -2.57 -13.22 -10.55
C ASP A 83 -1.94 -13.80 -9.27
N ALA A 84 -2.70 -13.96 -8.19
CA ALA A 84 -2.21 -14.52 -6.94
C ALA A 84 -1.95 -16.03 -7.05
N ASP A 85 -0.85 -16.49 -6.45
CA ASP A 85 -0.64 -17.89 -6.08
C ASP A 85 -1.19 -18.17 -4.67
N ILE A 86 -1.20 -17.13 -3.81
CA ILE A 86 -1.78 -17.16 -2.45
C ILE A 86 -2.44 -15.81 -2.19
N LEU A 87 -3.66 -15.83 -1.64
CA LEU A 87 -4.35 -14.62 -1.20
C LEU A 87 -4.26 -14.48 0.33
N LEU A 88 -3.80 -13.33 0.80
CA LEU A 88 -3.87 -12.93 2.20
C LEU A 88 -5.05 -11.97 2.38
N LEU A 89 -6.18 -12.47 2.88
CA LEU A 89 -7.34 -11.65 3.18
C LEU A 89 -7.23 -11.10 4.60
N VAL A 90 -6.92 -9.81 4.72
CA VAL A 90 -6.74 -9.13 6.02
C VAL A 90 -8.07 -8.59 6.51
N ILE A 91 -8.50 -9.10 7.65
CA ILE A 91 -9.73 -8.74 8.35
C ILE A 91 -9.40 -7.85 9.55
N ASP A 92 -10.03 -6.70 9.63
CA ASP A 92 -9.99 -5.84 10.82
C ASP A 92 -10.99 -6.36 11.84
N MET A 93 -10.54 -6.96 12.95
CA MET A 93 -11.44 -7.48 13.96
C MET A 93 -12.17 -6.40 14.77
N THR A 94 -11.78 -5.14 14.62
CA THR A 94 -12.43 -4.00 15.29
C THR A 94 -13.50 -3.32 14.44
N ASP A 95 -13.67 -3.76 13.16
CA ASP A 95 -14.60 -3.15 12.20
C ASP A 95 -15.40 -4.25 11.47
N ASP A 96 -16.72 -4.23 11.62
CA ASP A 96 -17.65 -5.18 11.01
C ASP A 96 -18.07 -4.81 9.57
N LYS A 97 -17.41 -3.84 8.95
CA LYS A 97 -17.74 -3.43 7.57
C LYS A 97 -17.61 -4.59 6.59
N PRO A 98 -18.65 -4.86 5.79
CA PRO A 98 -18.58 -5.91 4.78
C PRO A 98 -17.54 -5.55 3.71
N ILE A 99 -17.01 -6.59 3.08
CA ILE A 99 -16.22 -6.44 1.86
C ILE A 99 -17.19 -6.12 0.70
N GLU A 100 -16.76 -5.30 -0.25
CA GLU A 100 -17.53 -5.04 -1.46
C GLU A 100 -17.86 -6.36 -2.19
N GLU A 101 -19.11 -6.50 -2.61
CA GLU A 101 -19.69 -7.78 -3.04
C GLU A 101 -18.95 -8.44 -4.22
N ASN A 102 -18.53 -7.65 -5.24
CA ASN A 102 -17.83 -8.22 -6.39
C ASN A 102 -16.43 -8.71 -6.02
N ALA A 103 -15.71 -7.98 -5.18
CA ALA A 103 -14.42 -8.40 -4.66
C ALA A 103 -14.58 -9.66 -3.79
N TYR A 104 -15.58 -9.67 -2.90
CA TYR A 104 -15.88 -10.81 -2.04
C TYR A 104 -16.14 -12.09 -2.86
N ARG A 105 -17.01 -12.02 -3.88
CA ARG A 105 -17.29 -13.16 -4.76
C ARG A 105 -16.05 -13.65 -5.51
N ARG A 106 -15.19 -12.74 -5.98
CA ARG A 106 -13.95 -13.10 -6.65
C ARG A 106 -12.99 -13.82 -5.72
N ILE A 107 -12.84 -13.35 -4.47
CA ILE A 107 -12.00 -13.99 -3.46
C ILE A 107 -12.54 -15.38 -3.12
N ARG A 108 -13.85 -15.49 -2.86
CA ARG A 108 -14.51 -16.74 -2.50
C ARG A 108 -14.44 -17.80 -3.61
N ASN A 109 -14.51 -17.37 -4.86
CA ASN A 109 -14.42 -18.24 -6.02
C ASN A 109 -12.99 -18.46 -6.52
N SER A 110 -12.00 -17.94 -5.80
CA SER A 110 -10.59 -18.14 -6.13
C SER A 110 -10.23 -19.62 -5.96
N LYS A 111 -9.39 -20.11 -6.88
CA LYS A 111 -8.87 -21.49 -6.83
C LYS A 111 -7.56 -21.61 -6.07
N VAL A 112 -6.97 -20.47 -5.66
CA VAL A 112 -5.72 -20.45 -4.91
C VAL A 112 -5.98 -20.46 -3.42
N PRO A 113 -5.01 -20.92 -2.59
CA PRO A 113 -5.13 -20.87 -1.14
C PRO A 113 -5.44 -19.47 -0.63
N VAL A 114 -6.42 -19.36 0.27
CA VAL A 114 -6.76 -18.11 0.97
C VAL A 114 -6.36 -18.25 2.43
N LEU A 115 -5.49 -17.38 2.92
CA LEU A 115 -5.19 -17.22 4.34
C LEU A 115 -6.02 -16.06 4.89
N LEU A 116 -6.88 -16.35 5.86
CA LEU A 116 -7.64 -15.33 6.58
C LEU A 116 -6.81 -14.79 7.74
N LEU A 117 -6.36 -13.58 7.62
CA LEU A 117 -5.53 -12.91 8.61
C LEU A 117 -6.41 -12.03 9.51
N LEU A 118 -6.77 -12.54 10.70
CA LEU A 118 -7.58 -11.84 11.67
C LEU A 118 -6.70 -10.83 12.41
N ASN A 119 -6.60 -9.63 11.85
CA ASN A 119 -5.69 -8.59 12.32
C ASN A 119 -6.28 -7.75 13.46
N LYS A 120 -5.40 -7.05 14.16
CA LYS A 120 -5.66 -6.22 15.34
C LYS A 120 -6.09 -7.02 16.58
N MET A 121 -5.52 -8.22 16.73
CA MET A 121 -5.78 -9.05 17.93
C MET A 121 -5.39 -8.37 19.24
N ASP A 122 -4.56 -7.33 19.17
CA ASP A 122 -4.17 -6.48 20.32
C ASP A 122 -5.27 -5.54 20.79
N ALA A 123 -6.31 -5.32 19.98
CA ALA A 123 -7.40 -4.39 20.23
C ALA A 123 -8.75 -5.09 20.53
N VAL A 124 -8.78 -6.41 20.62
CA VAL A 124 -10.01 -7.19 20.85
C VAL A 124 -9.85 -8.17 22.00
N THR A 125 -10.97 -8.57 22.62
CA THR A 125 -11.00 -9.62 23.63
C THR A 125 -10.99 -11.01 22.99
N GLY A 126 -10.67 -12.06 23.78
CA GLY A 126 -10.73 -13.45 23.29
C GLY A 126 -12.13 -13.86 22.80
N GLU A 127 -13.19 -13.36 23.46
CA GLU A 127 -14.57 -13.63 23.05
C GLU A 127 -14.91 -12.98 21.69
N GLN A 128 -14.48 -11.72 21.48
CA GLN A 128 -14.63 -11.03 20.19
C GLN A 128 -13.86 -11.75 19.08
N LEU A 129 -12.64 -12.20 19.36
CA LEU A 129 -11.83 -12.96 18.41
C LEU A 129 -12.55 -14.27 18.02
N ALA A 130 -13.06 -15.04 18.98
CA ALA A 130 -13.79 -16.29 18.72
C ALA A 130 -15.00 -16.03 17.82
N LYS A 131 -15.82 -15.01 18.15
CA LYS A 131 -17.01 -14.64 17.36
C LYS A 131 -16.66 -14.26 15.91
N VAL A 132 -15.59 -13.49 15.71
CA VAL A 132 -15.13 -13.12 14.36
C VAL A 132 -14.60 -14.36 13.62
N ALA A 133 -13.85 -15.22 14.30
CA ALA A 133 -13.34 -16.45 13.73
C ALA A 133 -14.48 -17.38 13.27
N ASP A 134 -15.48 -17.60 14.10
CA ASP A 134 -16.66 -18.42 13.77
C ASP A 134 -17.41 -17.88 12.54
N LYS A 135 -17.62 -16.54 12.46
CA LYS A 135 -18.24 -15.89 11.31
C LYS A 135 -17.46 -16.17 10.02
N TRP A 136 -16.16 -15.93 10.02
CA TRP A 136 -15.34 -16.08 8.84
C TRP A 136 -15.07 -17.55 8.47
N GLN A 137 -15.09 -18.48 9.44
CA GLN A 137 -15.02 -19.92 9.17
C GLN A 137 -16.23 -20.43 8.39
N GLN A 138 -17.42 -19.87 8.67
CA GLN A 138 -18.64 -20.19 7.91
C GLN A 138 -18.57 -19.67 6.48
N GLU A 139 -17.98 -18.49 6.29
CA GLU A 139 -17.83 -17.86 4.96
C GLU A 139 -16.73 -18.51 4.10
N PHE A 140 -15.64 -18.95 4.73
CA PHE A 140 -14.49 -19.59 4.09
C PHE A 140 -14.08 -20.89 4.83
N PRO A 141 -14.84 -21.99 4.66
CA PRO A 141 -14.64 -23.23 5.43
C PRO A 141 -13.25 -23.85 5.26
N GLU A 142 -12.64 -23.70 4.10
CA GLU A 142 -11.33 -24.28 3.76
C GLU A 142 -10.14 -23.35 4.05
N ALA A 143 -10.40 -22.08 4.41
CA ALA A 143 -9.32 -21.13 4.63
C ALA A 143 -8.62 -21.36 5.97
N VAL A 144 -7.31 -21.22 5.96
CA VAL A 144 -6.51 -21.22 7.20
C VAL A 144 -6.61 -19.85 7.84
N MET A 145 -7.09 -19.81 9.07
CA MET A 145 -7.20 -18.58 9.86
C MET A 145 -6.01 -18.38 10.77
N ILE A 146 -5.45 -17.17 10.75
CA ILE A 146 -4.30 -16.78 11.60
C ILE A 146 -4.63 -15.47 12.29
N PRO A 147 -4.92 -15.49 13.60
CA PRO A 147 -5.02 -14.27 14.38
C PRO A 147 -3.64 -13.62 14.52
N LEU A 148 -3.55 -12.31 14.24
CA LEU A 148 -2.30 -11.58 14.32
C LEU A 148 -2.49 -10.12 14.74
N SER A 149 -1.40 -9.47 15.13
CA SER A 149 -1.31 -8.01 15.22
C SER A 149 -0.17 -7.54 14.33
N ALA A 150 -0.53 -6.94 13.19
CA ALA A 150 0.47 -6.30 12.32
C ALA A 150 1.16 -5.13 13.04
N LEU A 151 0.44 -4.39 13.89
CA LEU A 151 1.01 -3.26 14.64
C LEU A 151 2.11 -3.71 15.62
N GLN A 152 1.88 -4.83 16.33
CA GLN A 152 2.81 -5.37 17.33
C GLN A 152 3.74 -6.45 16.78
N ASN A 153 3.69 -6.72 15.48
CA ASN A 153 4.44 -7.80 14.82
C ASN A 153 4.24 -9.19 15.49
N ARG A 154 3.00 -9.49 15.95
CA ARG A 154 2.67 -10.76 16.58
C ARG A 154 2.09 -11.74 15.59
N ASN A 155 2.57 -12.99 15.61
CA ASN A 155 2.16 -14.10 14.74
C ASN A 155 2.43 -13.90 13.24
N THR A 156 3.23 -12.90 12.85
CA THR A 156 3.66 -12.68 11.45
C THR A 156 4.61 -13.78 10.98
N ASP A 157 5.40 -14.36 11.87
CA ASP A 157 6.25 -15.54 11.61
C ASP A 157 5.43 -16.78 11.24
N ILE A 158 4.24 -16.96 11.84
CA ILE A 158 3.30 -18.03 11.49
C ILE A 158 2.79 -17.85 10.06
N VAL A 159 2.49 -16.59 9.68
CA VAL A 159 2.06 -16.26 8.30
C VAL A 159 3.15 -16.62 7.31
N ILE A 160 4.41 -16.22 7.56
CA ILE A 160 5.55 -16.52 6.67
C ILE A 160 5.74 -18.03 6.51
N LYS A 161 5.73 -18.78 7.60
CA LYS A 161 5.86 -20.25 7.57
C LYS A 161 4.75 -20.88 6.71
N LYS A 162 3.50 -20.43 6.91
CA LYS A 162 2.38 -20.95 6.15
C LYS A 162 2.42 -20.60 4.67
N ILE A 163 2.89 -19.40 4.33
CA ILE A 163 3.14 -19.02 2.94
C ILE A 163 4.17 -19.94 2.29
N ILE A 164 5.33 -20.15 2.92
CA ILE A 164 6.40 -21.02 2.37
C ILE A 164 5.93 -22.46 2.17
N GLU A 165 5.08 -22.98 3.05
CA GLU A 165 4.46 -24.31 2.87
C GLU A 165 3.63 -24.36 1.59
N LEU A 166 2.83 -23.32 1.32
CA LEU A 166 1.85 -23.26 0.25
C LEU A 166 2.42 -22.79 -1.09
N LEU A 167 3.62 -22.18 -1.12
CA LEU A 167 4.24 -21.71 -2.35
C LEU A 167 4.40 -22.85 -3.37
N PRO A 168 4.06 -22.60 -4.65
CA PRO A 168 4.30 -23.54 -5.73
C PRO A 168 5.80 -23.69 -6.03
N GLU A 169 6.17 -24.81 -6.62
CA GLU A 169 7.50 -25.00 -7.20
C GLU A 169 7.64 -24.14 -8.46
N HIS A 170 8.53 -23.17 -8.39
CA HIS A 170 8.78 -22.22 -9.47
C HIS A 170 10.20 -21.62 -9.32
N PRO A 171 10.93 -21.32 -10.39
CA PRO A 171 12.14 -20.52 -10.31
C PRO A 171 11.83 -19.10 -9.83
N PRO A 172 12.82 -18.32 -9.36
CA PRO A 172 12.61 -16.92 -8.99
C PRO A 172 12.00 -16.10 -10.13
N TYR A 173 11.05 -15.23 -9.82
CA TYR A 173 10.46 -14.27 -10.76
C TYR A 173 11.36 -13.05 -10.98
N PHE A 174 12.11 -12.67 -9.95
CA PHE A 174 12.96 -11.49 -9.92
C PHE A 174 14.39 -11.85 -9.52
N PRO A 175 15.41 -11.07 -9.93
CA PRO A 175 16.75 -11.16 -9.37
C PRO A 175 16.73 -11.13 -7.84
N LYS A 176 17.66 -11.87 -7.20
CA LYS A 176 17.66 -11.99 -5.74
C LYS A 176 18.07 -10.73 -4.98
N ASP A 177 18.62 -9.75 -5.67
CA ASP A 177 19.00 -8.43 -5.16
C ASP A 177 17.91 -7.36 -5.33
N GLU A 178 16.83 -7.68 -6.05
CA GLU A 178 15.67 -6.79 -6.16
C GLU A 178 14.78 -6.88 -4.92
N LEU A 179 14.37 -5.71 -4.41
CA LEU A 179 13.48 -5.57 -3.26
C LEU A 179 12.04 -5.23 -3.67
N THR A 180 11.85 -4.55 -4.81
CA THR A 180 10.55 -4.01 -5.24
C THR A 180 10.54 -3.72 -6.75
N ASP A 181 9.34 -3.67 -7.35
CA ASP A 181 9.12 -3.27 -8.74
C ASP A 181 9.12 -1.75 -8.96
N LYS A 182 9.22 -0.96 -7.88
CA LYS A 182 9.06 0.49 -7.96
C LYS A 182 10.42 1.20 -8.02
N PRO A 183 10.55 2.20 -8.91
CA PRO A 183 11.75 3.03 -8.95
C PRO A 183 11.80 3.98 -7.74
N GLU A 184 12.99 4.48 -7.43
CA GLU A 184 13.23 5.42 -6.33
C GLU A 184 12.33 6.67 -6.38
N ARG A 185 12.04 7.17 -7.58
CA ARG A 185 11.12 8.31 -7.80
C ARG A 185 9.73 8.07 -7.25
N PHE A 186 9.26 6.83 -7.27
CA PHE A 186 7.98 6.45 -6.71
C PHE A 186 7.99 6.65 -5.19
N PHE A 187 9.02 6.18 -4.50
CA PHE A 187 9.13 6.33 -3.04
C PHE A 187 9.28 7.80 -2.63
N VAL A 188 9.98 8.62 -3.42
CA VAL A 188 10.00 10.08 -3.20
C VAL A 188 8.59 10.65 -3.21
N SER A 189 7.79 10.33 -4.23
CA SER A 189 6.42 10.80 -4.35
C SER A 189 5.54 10.29 -3.20
N GLU A 190 5.70 9.05 -2.80
CA GLU A 190 4.97 8.45 -1.68
C GLU A 190 5.36 9.08 -0.33
N ILE A 191 6.64 9.36 -0.07
CA ILE A 191 7.08 10.05 1.16
C ILE A 191 6.44 11.44 1.24
N ILE A 192 6.41 12.21 0.15
CA ILE A 192 5.74 13.52 0.13
C ILE A 192 4.24 13.35 0.39
N ARG A 193 3.60 12.39 -0.29
CA ARG A 193 2.17 12.13 -0.13
C ARG A 193 1.83 11.68 1.30
N GLU A 194 2.68 10.90 1.93
CA GLU A 194 2.54 10.53 3.35
C GLU A 194 2.56 11.76 4.26
N LYS A 195 3.50 12.69 4.05
CA LYS A 195 3.54 13.93 4.85
C LYS A 195 2.31 14.80 4.62
N ILE A 196 1.76 14.82 3.40
CA ILE A 196 0.48 15.49 3.13
C ILE A 196 -0.66 14.82 3.92
N LEU A 197 -0.72 13.48 3.95
CA LEU A 197 -1.71 12.75 4.74
C LEU A 197 -1.63 13.09 6.24
N PHE A 198 -0.43 13.31 6.79
CA PHE A 198 -0.27 13.66 8.20
C PHE A 198 -0.49 15.14 8.52
N GLN A 199 -0.12 16.05 7.60
CA GLN A 199 -0.10 17.49 7.89
C GLN A 199 -1.39 18.20 7.50
N PHE A 200 -2.21 17.63 6.61
CA PHE A 200 -3.43 18.24 6.10
C PHE A 200 -4.64 17.32 6.31
N ASP A 201 -5.79 17.93 6.48
CA ASP A 201 -7.06 17.26 6.76
C ASP A 201 -8.11 17.52 5.68
N LYS A 202 -9.33 17.10 5.95
CA LYS A 202 -10.51 17.20 5.06
C LYS A 202 -10.21 16.59 3.69
N GLU A 203 -10.47 17.36 2.63
CA GLU A 203 -10.34 16.90 1.23
C GLU A 203 -8.90 16.98 0.67
N ILE A 204 -7.99 17.74 1.30
CA ILE A 204 -6.64 17.95 0.75
C ILE A 204 -5.90 16.65 0.47
N PRO A 205 -5.79 15.68 1.42
CA PRO A 205 -5.10 14.41 1.19
C PRO A 205 -5.65 13.60 0.01
N TYR A 206 -6.92 13.78 -0.31
CA TYR A 206 -7.61 13.01 -1.36
C TYR A 206 -7.65 13.71 -2.72
N SER A 207 -7.21 14.97 -2.77
CA SER A 207 -7.22 15.82 -3.97
C SER A 207 -5.84 16.09 -4.55
N VAL A 208 -4.78 15.51 -3.95
CA VAL A 208 -3.40 15.71 -4.38
C VAL A 208 -2.89 14.50 -5.16
N GLU A 209 -2.04 14.80 -6.15
CA GLU A 209 -1.13 13.85 -6.79
C GLU A 209 0.28 14.39 -6.71
N VAL A 210 1.26 13.51 -6.50
CA VAL A 210 2.67 13.91 -6.38
C VAL A 210 3.48 13.23 -7.47
N VAL A 211 4.16 14.04 -8.26
CA VAL A 211 5.02 13.54 -9.35
C VAL A 211 6.44 14.03 -9.15
N THR A 212 7.38 13.11 -9.11
CA THR A 212 8.81 13.40 -9.09
C THR A 212 9.32 13.58 -10.52
N GLU A 213 9.50 14.87 -10.91
CA GLU A 213 9.95 15.22 -12.27
C GLU A 213 11.46 15.01 -12.46
N GLU A 214 12.26 15.26 -11.41
CA GLU A 214 13.72 15.13 -11.45
C GLU A 214 14.21 14.34 -10.23
N PHE A 215 15.11 13.40 -10.48
CA PHE A 215 15.87 12.65 -9.48
C PHE A 215 17.28 12.48 -10.03
N LYS A 216 18.24 13.21 -9.48
CA LYS A 216 19.65 13.18 -9.88
C LYS A 216 20.49 12.83 -8.68
N GLU A 217 21.05 11.65 -8.71
CA GLU A 217 21.97 11.17 -7.70
C GLU A 217 23.42 11.51 -8.04
N SER A 218 24.16 11.94 -7.03
CA SER A 218 25.63 12.09 -7.06
C SER A 218 26.23 11.37 -5.85
N ASP A 219 27.52 11.34 -5.73
CA ASP A 219 28.19 10.63 -4.62
C ASP A 219 27.78 11.14 -3.25
N THR A 220 27.50 12.43 -3.11
CA THR A 220 27.25 13.07 -1.80
C THR A 220 25.81 13.51 -1.57
N ILE A 221 25.04 13.75 -2.63
CA ILE A 221 23.70 14.35 -2.53
C ILE A 221 22.77 13.89 -3.64
N ILE A 222 21.51 13.70 -3.30
CA ILE A 222 20.44 13.48 -4.26
C ILE A 222 19.67 14.78 -4.47
N LYS A 223 19.57 15.25 -5.72
CA LYS A 223 18.77 16.42 -6.09
C LYS A 223 17.42 15.97 -6.64
N ILE A 224 16.36 16.43 -6.01
CA ILE A 224 14.99 16.01 -6.30
C ILE A 224 14.12 17.24 -6.59
N ARG A 225 13.34 17.16 -7.67
CA ARG A 225 12.28 18.11 -7.96
C ARG A 225 10.96 17.37 -8.07
N SER A 226 9.98 17.75 -7.23
CA SER A 226 8.65 17.17 -7.22
C SER A 226 7.57 18.22 -7.34
N VAL A 227 6.49 17.86 -8.02
CA VAL A 227 5.30 18.71 -8.21
C VAL A 227 4.12 18.06 -7.53
N ILE A 228 3.43 18.83 -6.69
CA ILE A 228 2.16 18.45 -6.07
C ILE A 228 1.05 19.07 -6.94
N TYR A 229 0.29 18.21 -7.59
CA TYR A 229 -0.89 18.61 -8.34
C TYR A 229 -2.11 18.63 -7.43
N VAL A 230 -2.92 19.69 -7.57
CA VAL A 230 -4.19 19.88 -6.84
C VAL A 230 -5.30 20.22 -7.82
N MET A 231 -6.55 20.02 -7.43
CA MET A 231 -7.70 20.25 -8.32
C MET A 231 -8.12 21.72 -8.39
N ARG A 232 -7.82 22.54 -7.37
CA ARG A 232 -8.34 23.92 -7.23
C ARG A 232 -7.29 24.87 -6.66
N GLU A 233 -7.39 26.17 -7.02
CA GLU A 233 -6.51 27.22 -6.47
C GLU A 233 -6.62 27.36 -4.93
N SER A 234 -7.82 27.15 -4.36
CA SER A 234 -8.01 27.16 -2.91
C SER A 234 -7.17 26.08 -2.22
N GLN A 235 -7.07 24.89 -2.79
CA GLN A 235 -6.25 23.79 -2.27
C GLN A 235 -4.76 24.10 -2.36
N LYS A 236 -4.32 24.75 -3.46
CA LYS A 236 -2.96 25.28 -3.59
C LYS A 236 -2.65 26.29 -2.49
N GLY A 237 -3.57 27.22 -2.21
CA GLY A 237 -3.43 28.18 -1.12
C GLY A 237 -3.25 27.50 0.25
N ILE A 238 -4.03 26.46 0.54
CA ILE A 238 -3.92 25.68 1.79
C ILE A 238 -2.56 24.98 1.91
N LEU A 239 -2.08 24.36 0.84
CA LEU A 239 -0.78 23.68 0.82
C LEU A 239 0.41 24.65 0.93
N LEU A 240 0.30 25.84 0.35
CA LEU A 240 1.30 26.91 0.53
C LEU A 240 1.31 27.39 1.99
N GLY A 241 0.11 27.64 2.53
CA GLY A 241 -0.05 28.24 3.83
C GLY A 241 0.36 29.72 3.87
N GLU A 242 0.18 30.35 5.01
CA GLU A 242 0.57 31.74 5.21
C GLU A 242 2.07 31.94 4.99
N GLN A 243 2.44 32.82 4.08
CA GLN A 243 3.83 33.12 3.71
C GLN A 243 4.66 31.88 3.32
N GLY A 244 4.04 30.84 2.81
CA GLY A 244 4.71 29.60 2.43
C GLY A 244 5.14 28.69 3.60
N ARG A 245 4.64 28.92 4.81
CA ARG A 245 5.02 28.14 6.01
C ARG A 245 4.63 26.67 5.90
N ALA A 246 3.45 26.35 5.33
CA ALA A 246 2.97 24.98 5.26
C ALA A 246 3.80 24.14 4.28
N ILE A 247 4.09 24.65 3.08
CA ILE A 247 4.93 23.95 2.10
C ILE A 247 6.38 23.82 2.59
N LYS A 248 6.91 24.82 3.32
CA LYS A 248 8.26 24.73 3.90
C LYS A 248 8.32 23.62 4.96
N LYS A 249 7.31 23.49 5.83
CA LYS A 249 7.20 22.42 6.81
C LYS A 249 7.10 21.06 6.12
N LEU A 250 6.25 20.96 5.09
CA LEU A 250 6.10 19.75 4.27
C LEU A 250 7.43 19.33 3.64
N GLY A 251 8.11 20.26 2.95
CA GLY A 251 9.40 20.00 2.32
C GLY A 251 10.47 19.55 3.32
N THR A 252 10.54 20.19 4.48
CA THR A 252 11.51 19.83 5.53
C THR A 252 11.26 18.42 6.07
N SER A 253 10.01 18.09 6.41
CA SER A 253 9.67 16.75 6.93
C SER A 253 9.87 15.64 5.89
N SER A 254 9.51 15.91 4.62
CA SER A 254 9.73 14.98 3.52
C SER A 254 11.23 14.73 3.29
N ARG A 255 12.04 15.79 3.25
CA ARG A 255 13.49 15.69 3.08
C ARG A 255 14.15 14.84 4.17
N ILE A 256 13.77 15.06 5.43
CA ILE A 256 14.33 14.29 6.56
C ILE A 256 14.04 12.79 6.40
N ASP A 257 12.84 12.42 5.98
CA ASP A 257 12.49 11.01 5.79
C ASP A 257 13.13 10.42 4.52
N MET A 258 13.30 11.22 3.46
CA MET A 258 14.07 10.80 2.29
C MET A 258 15.55 10.56 2.63
N GLU A 259 16.17 11.43 3.43
CA GLU A 259 17.56 11.23 3.88
C GLU A 259 17.71 9.94 4.70
N LYS A 260 16.71 9.58 5.49
CA LYS A 260 16.70 8.28 6.20
C LYS A 260 16.49 7.11 5.27
N PHE A 261 15.61 7.25 4.27
CA PHE A 261 15.29 6.18 3.32
C PHE A 261 16.46 5.88 2.39
N PHE A 262 17.07 6.91 1.82
CA PHE A 262 18.19 6.78 0.88
C PHE A 262 19.57 6.71 1.55
N GLN A 263 19.66 6.91 2.88
CA GLN A 263 20.92 6.99 3.62
C GLN A 263 21.91 7.99 3.01
N LYS A 264 21.38 9.08 2.42
CA LYS A 264 22.14 10.10 1.70
C LYS A 264 21.50 11.48 1.87
N LYS A 265 22.31 12.55 1.78
CA LYS A 265 21.80 13.92 1.80
C LYS A 265 20.84 14.16 0.64
N VAL A 266 19.79 14.94 0.88
CA VAL A 266 18.76 15.28 -0.12
C VAL A 266 18.57 16.79 -0.22
N PHE A 267 18.58 17.29 -1.45
CA PHE A 267 18.10 18.61 -1.80
C PHE A 267 16.75 18.47 -2.48
N LEU A 268 15.68 19.00 -1.86
CA LEU A 268 14.29 18.84 -2.32
C LEU A 268 13.70 20.17 -2.73
N GLU A 269 13.26 20.27 -3.98
CA GLU A 269 12.42 21.36 -4.49
C GLU A 269 10.97 20.87 -4.64
N LEU A 270 10.03 21.61 -4.05
CA LEU A 270 8.59 21.33 -4.14
C LEU A 270 7.85 22.45 -4.84
N PHE A 271 7.04 22.09 -5.83
CA PHE A 271 6.15 22.99 -6.55
C PHE A 271 4.71 22.53 -6.38
N ILE A 272 3.76 23.48 -6.43
CA ILE A 272 2.32 23.18 -6.43
C ILE A 272 1.74 23.73 -7.72
N LYS A 273 1.07 22.85 -8.48
CA LYS A 273 0.36 23.22 -9.72
C LYS A 273 -1.10 22.81 -9.63
N VAL A 274 -1.98 23.58 -10.24
CA VAL A 274 -3.39 23.21 -10.37
C VAL A 274 -3.56 22.41 -11.65
N ASP A 275 -4.12 21.22 -11.52
CA ASP A 275 -4.54 20.35 -12.60
C ASP A 275 -6.01 19.98 -12.34
N LYS A 276 -6.92 20.72 -13.00
CA LYS A 276 -8.35 20.60 -12.77
C LYS A 276 -8.82 19.19 -13.13
N ASP A 277 -9.63 18.63 -12.24
CA ASP A 277 -10.32 17.36 -12.44
C ASP A 277 -9.39 16.16 -12.81
N TRP A 278 -8.11 16.24 -12.44
CA TRP A 278 -7.11 15.22 -12.77
C TRP A 278 -7.53 13.79 -12.36
N ARG A 279 -8.23 13.64 -11.23
CA ARG A 279 -8.66 12.34 -10.71
C ARG A 279 -9.81 11.69 -11.50
N ASP A 280 -10.45 12.46 -12.40
CA ASP A 280 -11.51 12.00 -13.30
C ASP A 280 -11.08 12.00 -14.78
N SER A 281 -9.85 12.46 -15.07
CA SER A 281 -9.27 12.52 -16.41
C SER A 281 -8.48 11.25 -16.71
N GLU A 282 -8.93 10.43 -17.66
CA GLU A 282 -8.22 9.22 -18.12
C GLU A 282 -6.79 9.51 -18.56
N ARG A 283 -6.59 10.62 -19.29
CA ARG A 283 -5.25 11.04 -19.73
C ARG A 283 -4.30 11.26 -18.57
N GLN A 284 -4.77 11.96 -17.52
CA GLN A 284 -3.93 12.23 -16.35
C GLN A 284 -3.72 10.96 -15.51
N LEU A 285 -4.76 10.14 -15.36
CA LEU A 285 -4.66 8.88 -14.63
C LEU A 285 -3.69 7.90 -15.31
N LYS A 286 -3.66 7.84 -16.65
CA LYS A 286 -2.63 7.08 -17.40
C LYS A 286 -1.24 7.66 -17.14
N ARG A 287 -1.07 8.99 -17.21
CA ARG A 287 0.21 9.65 -16.94
C ARG A 287 0.72 9.37 -15.52
N TYR A 288 -0.17 9.26 -14.55
CA TYR A 288 0.17 9.00 -13.14
C TYR A 288 0.24 7.49 -12.81
N GLY A 289 0.03 6.61 -13.80
CA GLY A 289 0.16 5.15 -13.64
C GLY A 289 -1.01 4.47 -12.93
N TYR A 290 -2.19 5.09 -12.92
CA TYR A 290 -3.41 4.48 -12.37
C TYR A 290 -4.20 3.67 -13.38
N LEU A 291 -4.02 3.94 -14.66
CA LEU A 291 -4.64 3.22 -15.77
C LEU A 291 -3.56 2.75 -16.74
N GLY A 292 -3.69 1.55 -17.26
CA GLY A 292 -2.83 0.97 -18.30
C GLY A 292 -3.13 1.55 -19.71
#